data_f427a5cbfb30e0833cf102b0dc02ed8c
#
_entry.id   f427a5cbfb30e0833cf102b0dc02ed8c
#
_cell.length_a   1.000
_cell.length_b   1.000
_cell.length_c   1.000
_cell.angle_alpha   90.00
_cell.angle_beta   90.00
_cell.angle_gamma   90.00
#
_symmetry.space_group_name_H-M   'P 1'
#
loop_
_entity.id
_entity.type
_entity.pdbx_description
1 polymer ?
#
loop_
_entity_poly.entity_id
_entity_poly.type
_entity_poly.pdbx_seq_one_letter_code
_entity_poly.pdbx_strand_id
1 'polypeptide(L)'
;MRAMQGVHDVVADGLARPSCQPMEKTRMVLMGVSGCGKTTIGVALSDTTGIRYLDGDVLHTEQAIGKMAEGIPLTDVDRWPWLDRVGAALEDAPIIVGCSALKRIYRDRLRDAARGPVLFVHLTGKPEVIAARMQGRTGHFMPEALLASQLADLQPPGPDELSVTVDIDQPVSAIVAQIQAASALAPDSR
;
A
#
# COMPACT_ATOMS: atom_id res chain seq x y z
N MET A 1 65.27 6.12 -34.37
CA MET A 1 64.48 7.36 -34.67
C MET A 1 63.00 7.04 -34.47
N ARG A 2 62.53 7.64 -33.42
CA ARG A 2 61.27 8.40 -33.26
C ARG A 2 60.01 7.63 -33.70
N ALA A 3 59.21 7.20 -32.79
CA ALA A 3 58.28 7.91 -31.85
C ALA A 3 56.99 8.32 -32.56
N MET A 4 55.90 7.96 -31.95
CA MET A 4 54.75 8.80 -31.56
C MET A 4 53.56 7.86 -31.34
N GLN A 5 53.08 7.59 -30.12
CA GLN A 5 52.15 8.42 -29.39
C GLN A 5 50.83 8.51 -30.16
N GLY A 6 49.74 8.03 -29.70
CA GLY A 6 49.02 8.15 -28.45
C GLY A 6 47.61 8.25 -28.89
N VAL A 7 46.72 7.33 -28.53
CA VAL A 7 45.30 7.44 -28.76
C VAL A 7 44.64 7.58 -27.40
N HIS A 8 44.04 8.71 -27.21
CA HIS A 8 43.32 9.15 -26.02
C HIS A 8 42.23 8.18 -25.63
N ASP A 9 42.31 7.73 -24.39
CA ASP A 9 41.16 7.23 -23.61
C ASP A 9 40.13 8.35 -23.49
N VAL A 10 39.03 8.22 -24.17
CA VAL A 10 37.80 8.98 -23.89
C VAL A 10 37.12 8.28 -22.75
N VAL A 11 37.37 8.79 -21.57
CA VAL A 11 36.62 8.43 -20.35
C VAL A 11 35.14 8.72 -20.61
N ALA A 12 34.35 7.68 -20.75
CA ALA A 12 32.92 7.78 -20.75
C ALA A 12 32.48 8.29 -19.37
N ASP A 13 32.09 9.54 -19.35
CA ASP A 13 31.57 10.26 -18.19
C ASP A 13 30.35 9.48 -17.65
N GLY A 14 30.49 8.96 -16.44
CA GLY A 14 29.49 8.16 -15.76
C GLY A 14 28.28 9.02 -15.47
N LEU A 15 27.20 8.76 -16.19
CA LEU A 15 25.88 9.12 -15.73
C LEU A 15 25.65 8.40 -14.39
N ALA A 16 25.89 9.11 -13.30
CA ALA A 16 25.54 8.70 -11.96
C ALA A 16 24.02 8.38 -11.97
N ARG A 17 23.68 7.12 -11.89
CA ARG A 17 22.32 6.70 -11.57
C ARG A 17 21.97 7.41 -10.27
N PRO A 18 20.80 8.10 -10.18
CA PRO A 18 20.38 8.67 -8.90
C PRO A 18 20.45 7.54 -7.88
N SER A 19 21.21 7.74 -6.82
CA SER A 19 21.32 6.81 -5.71
C SER A 19 19.93 6.57 -5.16
N CYS A 20 19.36 5.43 -5.53
CA CYS A 20 18.17 4.90 -4.88
C CYS A 20 18.62 4.60 -3.45
N GLN A 21 18.36 5.53 -2.54
CA GLN A 21 18.61 5.31 -1.12
C GLN A 21 17.77 4.12 -0.68
N PRO A 22 18.29 3.23 0.15
CA PRO A 22 17.67 1.96 0.42
C PRO A 22 16.36 2.17 1.14
N MET A 23 15.27 1.69 0.54
CA MET A 23 13.95 1.56 1.16
C MET A 23 13.97 0.45 2.25
N GLU A 24 15.10 0.25 2.91
CA GLU A 24 15.37 -0.86 3.84
C GLU A 24 14.45 -0.90 5.06
N LYS A 25 13.75 0.19 5.33
CA LYS A 25 12.83 0.28 6.48
C LYS A 25 11.41 0.66 6.09
N THR A 26 11.09 0.60 4.80
CA THR A 26 9.76 1.01 4.33
C THR A 26 8.68 0.08 4.86
N ARG A 27 7.74 0.66 5.63
CA ARG A 27 6.49 0.04 6.02
C ARG A 27 5.36 0.80 5.35
N MET A 28 4.69 0.17 4.40
CA MET A 28 3.63 0.82 3.63
C MET A 28 2.33 0.03 3.78
N VAL A 29 1.24 0.74 4.06
CA VAL A 29 -0.10 0.16 4.08
C VAL A 29 -0.93 0.80 2.98
N LEU A 30 -1.30 0.01 1.96
CA LEU A 30 -2.29 0.42 0.97
C LEU A 30 -3.67 0.28 1.59
N MET A 31 -4.35 1.41 1.84
CA MET A 31 -5.63 1.44 2.51
C MET A 31 -6.76 1.93 1.59
N GLY A 32 -7.97 1.65 2.01
CA GLY A 32 -9.20 2.06 1.32
C GLY A 32 -10.23 0.93 1.26
N VAL A 33 -11.40 1.25 0.76
CA VAL A 33 -12.52 0.31 0.68
C VAL A 33 -12.24 -0.84 -0.30
N SER A 34 -13.06 -1.87 -0.25
CA SER A 34 -13.01 -2.96 -1.24
C SER A 34 -13.23 -2.40 -2.64
N GLY A 35 -12.56 -2.98 -3.62
CA GLY A 35 -12.64 -2.49 -5.02
C GLY A 35 -11.74 -1.30 -5.35
N CYS A 36 -11.10 -0.62 -4.40
CA CYS A 36 -10.21 0.50 -4.69
C CYS A 36 -8.87 0.10 -5.35
N GLY A 37 -8.57 -1.21 -5.45
CA GLY A 37 -7.41 -1.70 -6.22
C GLY A 37 -6.14 -1.97 -5.40
N LYS A 38 -6.23 -2.16 -4.07
CA LYS A 38 -5.08 -2.43 -3.18
C LYS A 38 -4.16 -3.53 -3.73
N THR A 39 -4.72 -4.68 -4.10
CA THR A 39 -3.95 -5.82 -4.62
C THR A 39 -3.25 -5.46 -5.94
N THR A 40 -3.97 -4.85 -6.88
CA THR A 40 -3.40 -4.46 -8.19
C THR A 40 -2.25 -3.48 -8.03
N ILE A 41 -2.44 -2.44 -7.21
CA ILE A 41 -1.41 -1.42 -6.95
C ILE A 41 -0.27 -2.01 -6.13
N GLY A 42 -0.56 -2.88 -5.15
CA GLY A 42 0.45 -3.52 -4.33
C GLY A 42 1.40 -4.42 -5.13
N VAL A 43 0.85 -5.22 -6.05
CA VAL A 43 1.65 -6.04 -6.98
C VAL A 43 2.49 -5.14 -7.89
N ALA A 44 1.90 -4.10 -8.51
CA ALA A 44 2.64 -3.21 -9.39
C ALA A 44 3.76 -2.43 -8.66
N LEU A 45 3.55 -2.03 -7.41
CA LEU A 45 4.59 -1.45 -6.55
C LEU A 45 5.69 -2.47 -6.25
N SER A 46 5.31 -3.70 -5.90
CA SER A 46 6.28 -4.79 -5.66
C SER A 46 7.16 -5.06 -6.86
N ASP A 47 6.57 -5.13 -8.06
CA ASP A 47 7.29 -5.36 -9.32
C ASP A 47 8.28 -4.22 -9.63
N THR A 48 7.93 -2.97 -9.30
CA THR A 48 8.76 -1.80 -9.62
C THR A 48 9.81 -1.48 -8.55
N THR A 49 9.56 -1.85 -7.28
CA THR A 49 10.44 -1.51 -6.15
C THR A 49 11.27 -2.68 -5.64
N GLY A 50 10.86 -3.92 -5.94
CA GLY A 50 11.40 -5.14 -5.33
C GLY A 50 10.96 -5.37 -3.89
N ILE A 51 10.10 -4.50 -3.33
CA ILE A 51 9.57 -4.67 -1.96
C ILE A 51 8.42 -5.68 -2.00
N ARG A 52 8.46 -6.65 -1.10
CA ARG A 52 7.41 -7.67 -0.98
C ARG A 52 6.04 -7.05 -0.71
N TYR A 53 5.04 -7.45 -1.50
CA TYR A 53 3.63 -7.19 -1.24
C TYR A 53 2.99 -8.35 -0.48
N LEU A 54 2.21 -8.03 0.55
CA LEU A 54 1.37 -8.97 1.30
C LEU A 54 -0.09 -8.48 1.25
N ASP A 55 -0.98 -9.35 0.79
CA ASP A 55 -2.41 -9.09 0.91
C ASP A 55 -2.85 -9.37 2.36
N GLY A 56 -3.24 -8.34 3.09
CA GLY A 56 -3.64 -8.46 4.49
C GLY A 56 -4.91 -9.31 4.70
N ASP A 57 -5.71 -9.52 3.66
CA ASP A 57 -6.92 -10.31 3.75
C ASP A 57 -6.61 -11.79 4.07
N VAL A 58 -5.42 -12.29 3.69
CA VAL A 58 -4.97 -13.66 4.04
C VAL A 58 -4.71 -13.85 5.54
N LEU A 59 -4.60 -12.77 6.30
CA LEU A 59 -4.33 -12.78 7.73
C LEU A 59 -5.61 -12.81 8.59
N HIS A 60 -6.80 -12.79 7.99
CA HIS A 60 -8.04 -12.92 8.73
C HIS A 60 -8.14 -14.25 9.47
N THR A 61 -8.85 -14.23 10.59
CA THR A 61 -9.19 -15.46 11.33
C THR A 61 -10.22 -16.27 10.54
N GLU A 62 -10.26 -17.58 10.73
CA GLU A 62 -11.26 -18.46 10.12
C GLU A 62 -12.70 -17.98 10.45
N GLN A 63 -12.92 -17.53 11.68
CA GLN A 63 -14.21 -16.97 12.09
C GLN A 63 -14.58 -15.72 11.32
N ALA A 64 -13.62 -14.79 11.09
CA ALA A 64 -13.84 -13.58 10.30
C ALA A 64 -14.10 -13.93 8.84
N ILE A 65 -13.36 -14.88 8.27
CA ILE A 65 -13.58 -15.40 6.91
C ILE A 65 -14.99 -15.98 6.77
N GLY A 66 -15.44 -16.77 7.74
CA GLY A 66 -16.79 -17.32 7.75
C GLY A 66 -17.86 -16.23 7.73
N LYS A 67 -17.77 -15.24 8.61
CA LYS A 67 -18.69 -14.09 8.61
C LYS A 67 -18.72 -13.34 7.28
N MET A 68 -17.55 -13.06 6.70
CA MET A 68 -17.47 -12.37 5.40
C MET A 68 -18.07 -13.19 4.27
N ALA A 69 -17.90 -14.51 4.28
CA ALA A 69 -18.51 -15.41 3.29
C ALA A 69 -20.05 -15.41 3.38
N GLU A 70 -20.61 -15.22 4.58
CA GLU A 70 -22.04 -15.09 4.82
C GLU A 70 -22.57 -13.67 4.59
N GLY A 71 -21.70 -12.72 4.17
CA GLY A 71 -22.06 -11.32 3.98
C GLY A 71 -22.28 -10.55 5.28
N ILE A 72 -21.83 -11.09 6.42
CA ILE A 72 -21.95 -10.45 7.73
C ILE A 72 -20.80 -9.46 7.93
N PRO A 73 -21.07 -8.16 8.17
CA PRO A 73 -20.03 -7.18 8.44
C PRO A 73 -19.26 -7.53 9.72
N LEU A 74 -17.93 -7.40 9.64
CA LEU A 74 -17.09 -7.58 10.81
C LEU A 74 -17.25 -6.40 11.78
N THR A 75 -17.35 -6.70 13.07
CA THR A 75 -17.27 -5.72 14.15
C THR A 75 -15.81 -5.32 14.41
N ASP A 76 -15.58 -4.28 15.22
CA ASP A 76 -14.23 -3.90 15.64
C ASP A 76 -13.55 -5.04 16.41
N VAL A 77 -14.31 -5.78 17.25
CA VAL A 77 -13.79 -6.93 18.00
C VAL A 77 -13.32 -8.05 17.07
N ASP A 78 -14.04 -8.30 15.98
CA ASP A 78 -13.61 -9.29 14.97
C ASP A 78 -12.32 -8.89 14.26
N ARG A 79 -12.07 -7.57 14.14
CA ARG A 79 -10.90 -7.03 13.42
C ARG A 79 -9.63 -6.97 14.26
N TRP A 80 -9.71 -6.89 15.60
CA TRP A 80 -8.53 -6.74 16.43
C TRP A 80 -7.47 -7.83 16.21
N PRO A 81 -7.80 -9.13 16.21
CA PRO A 81 -6.80 -10.17 15.98
C PRO A 81 -6.17 -10.13 14.58
N TRP A 82 -6.95 -9.69 13.58
CA TRP A 82 -6.46 -9.50 12.23
C TRP A 82 -5.49 -8.31 12.15
N LEU A 83 -5.85 -7.16 12.73
CA LEU A 83 -4.99 -5.98 12.78
C LEU A 83 -3.68 -6.25 13.52
N ASP A 84 -3.69 -7.07 14.57
CA ASP A 84 -2.48 -7.50 15.26
C ASP A 84 -1.56 -8.30 14.35
N ARG A 85 -2.10 -9.21 13.55
CA ARG A 85 -1.33 -9.98 12.56
C ARG A 85 -0.77 -9.09 11.45
N VAL A 86 -1.55 -8.14 10.96
CA VAL A 86 -1.08 -7.14 9.98
C VAL A 86 0.03 -6.29 10.59
N GLY A 87 -0.13 -5.83 11.83
CA GLY A 87 0.89 -5.06 12.54
C GLY A 87 2.19 -5.85 12.73
N ALA A 88 2.09 -7.12 13.12
CA ALA A 88 3.25 -8.00 13.23
C ALA A 88 3.96 -8.20 11.88
N ALA A 89 3.20 -8.34 10.78
CA ALA A 89 3.79 -8.43 9.45
C ALA A 89 4.56 -7.15 9.04
N LEU A 90 4.14 -5.98 9.54
CA LEU A 90 4.84 -4.71 9.28
C LEU A 90 6.20 -4.61 10.01
N GLU A 91 6.49 -5.47 11.00
CA GLU A 91 7.82 -5.53 11.63
C GLU A 91 8.89 -6.04 10.63
N ASP A 92 8.50 -6.86 9.66
CA ASP A 92 9.36 -7.46 8.63
C ASP A 92 9.69 -6.48 7.48
N ALA A 93 9.96 -5.20 7.79
CA ALA A 93 10.32 -4.22 6.77
C ALA A 93 11.59 -4.63 5.98
N PRO A 94 11.69 -4.29 4.68
CA PRO A 94 10.73 -3.51 3.89
C PRO A 94 9.52 -4.33 3.43
N ILE A 95 8.32 -3.77 3.56
CA ILE A 95 7.07 -4.46 3.20
C ILE A 95 5.97 -3.48 2.75
N ILE A 96 5.15 -3.92 1.82
CA ILE A 96 3.90 -3.30 1.39
C ILE A 96 2.76 -4.23 1.79
N VAL A 97 1.79 -3.74 2.58
CA VAL A 97 0.63 -4.54 3.01
C VAL A 97 -0.67 -3.92 2.50
N GLY A 98 -1.52 -4.72 1.86
CA GLY A 98 -2.90 -4.34 1.55
C GLY A 98 -3.78 -4.54 2.78
N CYS A 99 -4.35 -3.47 3.35
CA CYS A 99 -5.23 -3.54 4.50
C CYS A 99 -6.26 -2.42 4.41
N SER A 100 -7.56 -2.70 4.62
CA SER A 100 -8.58 -1.64 4.51
C SER A 100 -8.32 -0.45 5.43
N ALA A 101 -7.90 -0.66 6.67
CA ALA A 101 -7.46 0.34 7.66
C ALA A 101 -8.39 1.59 7.75
N LEU A 102 -9.72 1.39 7.62
CA LEU A 102 -10.70 2.43 7.38
C LEU A 102 -10.82 3.43 8.53
N LYS A 103 -10.81 2.96 9.78
CA LYS A 103 -10.92 3.82 10.95
C LYS A 103 -9.55 4.24 11.46
N ARG A 104 -9.48 5.43 12.05
CA ARG A 104 -8.25 5.93 12.67
C ARG A 104 -7.71 4.97 13.73
N ILE A 105 -8.57 4.43 14.59
CA ILE A 105 -8.18 3.47 15.64
C ILE A 105 -7.52 2.21 15.10
N TYR A 106 -7.83 1.81 13.85
CA TYR A 106 -7.15 0.68 13.20
C TYR A 106 -5.73 1.07 12.78
N ARG A 107 -5.57 2.27 12.21
CA ARG A 107 -4.25 2.80 11.81
C ARG A 107 -3.35 3.06 13.00
N ASP A 108 -3.91 3.57 14.11
CA ASP A 108 -3.18 3.72 15.36
C ASP A 108 -2.64 2.38 15.84
N ARG A 109 -3.49 1.34 15.88
CA ARG A 109 -3.07 -0.01 16.26
C ARG A 109 -1.98 -0.58 15.37
N LEU A 110 -2.07 -0.37 14.05
CA LEU A 110 -1.03 -0.81 13.11
C LEU A 110 0.30 -0.08 13.35
N ARG A 111 0.28 1.24 13.63
CA ARG A 111 1.48 2.02 13.97
C ARG A 111 2.15 1.54 15.24
N ASP A 112 1.35 1.31 16.27
CA ASP A 112 1.85 0.84 17.57
C ASP A 112 2.53 -0.53 17.44
N ALA A 113 1.93 -1.44 16.67
CA ALA A 113 2.46 -2.78 16.45
C ALA A 113 3.70 -2.81 15.54
N ALA A 114 3.78 -1.93 14.54
CA ALA A 114 4.85 -1.93 13.53
C ALA A 114 6.23 -1.51 14.07
N ARG A 115 6.32 -0.97 15.29
CA ARG A 115 7.56 -0.48 15.93
C ARG A 115 8.39 0.46 15.06
N GLY A 116 7.71 1.29 14.27
CA GLY A 116 8.35 2.27 13.39
C GLY A 116 7.32 3.01 12.53
N PRO A 117 7.77 4.01 11.76
CA PRO A 117 6.87 4.79 10.92
C PRO A 117 6.20 3.92 9.87
N VAL A 118 4.90 4.14 9.68
CA VAL A 118 4.07 3.47 8.68
C VAL A 118 3.50 4.53 7.75
N LEU A 119 3.80 4.41 6.45
CA LEU A 119 3.19 5.24 5.41
C LEU A 119 1.84 4.62 5.01
N PHE A 120 0.75 5.35 5.26
CA PHE A 120 -0.57 4.97 4.80
C PHE A 120 -0.84 5.58 3.42
N VAL A 121 -1.04 4.73 2.42
CA VAL A 121 -1.44 5.14 1.07
C VAL A 121 -2.93 4.96 0.94
N HIS A 122 -3.68 6.06 1.03
CA HIS A 122 -5.13 6.04 0.91
C HIS A 122 -5.52 6.07 -0.58
N LEU A 123 -5.97 4.92 -1.07
CA LEU A 123 -6.52 4.76 -2.41
C LEU A 123 -7.99 5.18 -2.39
N THR A 124 -8.29 6.34 -2.94
CA THR A 124 -9.63 6.93 -2.98
C THR A 124 -10.15 7.02 -4.42
N GLY A 125 -11.45 7.14 -4.57
CA GLY A 125 -12.11 7.33 -5.88
C GLY A 125 -13.60 7.53 -5.70
N LYS A 126 -14.25 7.95 -6.78
CA LYS A 126 -15.71 8.11 -6.77
C LYS A 126 -16.39 6.76 -6.52
N PRO A 127 -17.48 6.72 -5.74
CA PRO A 127 -18.21 5.48 -5.46
C PRO A 127 -18.59 4.70 -6.72
N GLU A 128 -18.94 5.41 -7.79
CA GLU A 128 -19.34 4.81 -9.08
C GLU A 128 -18.15 4.09 -9.75
N VAL A 129 -16.94 4.65 -9.66
CA VAL A 129 -15.71 4.03 -10.20
C VAL A 129 -15.39 2.77 -9.41
N ILE A 130 -15.50 2.83 -8.09
CA ILE A 130 -15.25 1.68 -7.21
C ILE A 130 -16.27 0.56 -7.49
N ALA A 131 -17.55 0.90 -7.58
CA ALA A 131 -18.63 -0.04 -7.87
C ALA A 131 -18.43 -0.71 -9.24
N ALA A 132 -18.08 0.05 -10.28
CA ALA A 132 -17.80 -0.49 -11.61
C ALA A 132 -16.62 -1.48 -11.59
N ARG A 133 -15.56 -1.19 -10.85
CA ARG A 133 -14.40 -2.09 -10.68
C ARG A 133 -14.76 -3.38 -9.95
N MET A 134 -15.70 -3.30 -8.99
CA MET A 134 -16.18 -4.49 -8.27
C MET A 134 -17.03 -5.40 -9.15
N GLN A 135 -17.88 -4.84 -10.00
CA GLN A 135 -18.72 -5.61 -10.94
C GLN A 135 -17.89 -6.38 -11.97
N GLY A 136 -16.74 -5.85 -12.39
CA GLY A 136 -15.82 -6.51 -13.33
C GLY A 136 -15.00 -7.67 -12.73
N ARG A 137 -15.09 -7.95 -11.44
CA ARG A 137 -14.35 -9.05 -10.78
C ARG A 137 -15.13 -10.36 -10.87
N THR A 138 -14.61 -11.31 -11.62
CA THR A 138 -15.09 -12.71 -11.59
C THR A 138 -14.62 -13.37 -10.28
N GLY A 139 -15.55 -13.85 -9.45
CA GLY A 139 -15.24 -14.71 -8.31
C GLY A 139 -15.37 -14.11 -6.92
N HIS A 140 -15.57 -12.79 -6.75
CA HIS A 140 -15.84 -12.16 -5.45
C HIS A 140 -17.02 -11.20 -5.57
N PHE A 141 -18.22 -11.73 -5.41
CA PHE A 141 -19.43 -10.91 -5.30
C PHE A 141 -19.47 -10.30 -3.89
N MET A 142 -19.06 -9.04 -3.76
CA MET A 142 -19.29 -8.29 -2.53
C MET A 142 -20.64 -7.56 -2.64
N PRO A 143 -21.58 -7.80 -1.75
CA PRO A 143 -22.86 -7.08 -1.73
C PRO A 143 -22.65 -5.57 -1.67
N GLU A 144 -23.46 -4.78 -2.40
CA GLU A 144 -23.41 -3.30 -2.35
C GLU A 144 -23.54 -2.74 -0.93
N ALA A 145 -24.33 -3.41 -0.08
CA ALA A 145 -24.49 -3.06 1.32
C ALA A 145 -23.17 -3.06 2.10
N LEU A 146 -22.22 -3.95 1.74
CA LEU A 146 -20.93 -4.03 2.40
C LEU A 146 -20.00 -2.89 1.96
N LEU A 147 -20.08 -2.46 0.69
CA LEU A 147 -19.36 -1.26 0.22
C LEU A 147 -19.89 0.00 0.92
N ALA A 148 -21.21 0.15 1.01
CA ALA A 148 -21.83 1.27 1.70
C ALA A 148 -21.41 1.34 3.19
N SER A 149 -21.34 0.20 3.87
CA SER A 149 -20.86 0.12 5.24
C SER A 149 -19.39 0.52 5.36
N GLN A 150 -18.54 0.09 4.42
CA GLN A 150 -17.14 0.48 4.41
C GLN A 150 -16.92 1.97 4.13
N LEU A 151 -17.70 2.57 3.24
CA LEU A 151 -17.67 4.00 2.99
C LEU A 151 -18.13 4.81 4.21
N ALA A 152 -19.11 4.31 4.96
CA ALA A 152 -19.56 4.93 6.21
C ALA A 152 -18.51 4.84 7.34
N ASP A 153 -17.73 3.75 7.37
CA ASP A 153 -16.65 3.53 8.35
C ASP A 153 -15.37 4.30 7.98
N LEU A 154 -15.23 4.75 6.74
CA LEU A 154 -14.01 5.37 6.25
C LEU A 154 -13.76 6.73 6.91
N GLN A 155 -12.68 6.82 7.63
CA GLN A 155 -12.09 8.03 8.19
C GLN A 155 -10.80 8.33 7.41
N PRO A 156 -10.79 9.31 6.49
CA PRO A 156 -9.56 9.68 5.79
C PRO A 156 -8.41 9.98 6.76
N PRO A 157 -7.16 9.65 6.41
CA PRO A 157 -6.01 10.00 7.24
C PRO A 157 -5.96 11.50 7.56
N GLY A 158 -5.66 11.81 8.81
CA GLY A 158 -5.50 13.19 9.27
C GLY A 158 -4.11 13.77 8.92
N PRO A 159 -3.93 15.09 9.09
CA PRO A 159 -2.66 15.78 8.79
C PRO A 159 -1.51 15.37 9.71
N ASP A 160 -1.80 14.72 10.81
CA ASP A 160 -0.85 14.19 11.79
C ASP A 160 -0.46 12.73 11.51
N GLU A 161 -1.03 12.13 10.46
CA GLU A 161 -0.70 10.77 10.02
C GLU A 161 0.26 10.83 8.82
N LEU A 162 1.32 10.04 8.83
CA LEU A 162 2.21 9.88 7.69
C LEU A 162 1.42 9.18 6.58
N SER A 163 0.92 9.96 5.63
CA SER A 163 0.00 9.44 4.62
C SER A 163 0.09 10.18 3.29
N VAL A 164 -0.35 9.52 2.24
CA VAL A 164 -0.62 10.10 0.93
C VAL A 164 -1.96 9.60 0.42
N THR A 165 -2.77 10.51 -0.12
CA THR A 165 -4.04 10.16 -0.76
C THR A 165 -3.87 10.20 -2.27
N VAL A 166 -4.28 9.11 -2.93
CA VAL A 166 -4.13 8.92 -4.38
C VAL A 166 -5.48 8.57 -4.99
N ASP A 167 -5.91 9.33 -6.00
CA ASP A 167 -7.11 9.01 -6.76
C ASP A 167 -6.85 7.80 -7.65
N ILE A 168 -7.76 6.83 -7.61
CA ILE A 168 -7.66 5.62 -8.42
C ILE A 168 -8.17 5.80 -9.86
N ASP A 169 -8.84 6.90 -10.19
CA ASP A 169 -9.37 7.16 -11.54
C ASP A 169 -8.27 7.63 -12.51
N GLN A 170 -7.21 6.83 -12.58
CA GLN A 170 -6.05 7.05 -13.43
C GLN A 170 -5.33 5.71 -13.71
N PRO A 171 -4.40 5.67 -14.68
CA PRO A 171 -3.62 4.46 -14.97
C PRO A 171 -2.79 3.99 -13.76
N VAL A 172 -2.65 2.67 -13.61
CA VAL A 172 -1.86 2.05 -12.53
C VAL A 172 -0.45 2.61 -12.46
N SER A 173 0.20 2.83 -13.61
CA SER A 173 1.56 3.39 -13.67
C SER A 173 1.65 4.81 -13.08
N ALA A 174 0.62 5.63 -13.28
CA ALA A 174 0.57 6.97 -12.69
C ALA A 174 0.38 6.92 -11.17
N ILE A 175 -0.48 6.02 -10.68
CA ILE A 175 -0.68 5.77 -9.25
C ILE A 175 0.63 5.33 -8.60
N VAL A 176 1.32 4.36 -9.19
CA VAL A 176 2.61 3.84 -8.70
C VAL A 176 3.66 4.96 -8.63
N ALA A 177 3.79 5.78 -9.68
CA ALA A 177 4.73 6.89 -9.71
C ALA A 177 4.45 7.93 -8.60
N GLN A 178 3.18 8.26 -8.35
CA GLN A 178 2.79 9.18 -7.26
C GLN A 178 3.15 8.62 -5.88
N ILE A 179 2.90 7.33 -5.65
CA ILE A 179 3.24 6.67 -4.38
C ILE A 179 4.75 6.65 -4.16
N GLN A 180 5.53 6.31 -5.19
CA GLN A 180 6.99 6.31 -5.11
C GLN A 180 7.56 7.70 -4.81
N ALA A 181 7.05 8.74 -5.47
CA ALA A 181 7.44 10.12 -5.20
C ALA A 181 7.15 10.54 -3.75
N ALA A 182 5.97 10.19 -3.22
CA ALA A 182 5.60 10.47 -1.84
C ALA A 182 6.45 9.69 -0.83
N SER A 183 6.80 8.44 -1.13
CA SER A 183 7.65 7.60 -0.27
C SER A 183 9.07 8.14 -0.16
N ALA A 184 9.60 8.75 -1.23
CA ALA A 184 10.92 9.36 -1.23
C ALA A 184 10.99 10.66 -0.40
N LEU A 185 9.84 11.29 -0.15
CA LEU A 185 9.72 12.51 0.65
C LEU A 185 9.40 12.25 2.13
N ALA A 186 9.12 10.99 2.51
CA ALA A 186 8.85 10.64 3.89
C ALA A 186 10.13 10.83 4.73
N PRO A 187 10.04 11.54 5.89
CA PRO A 187 11.21 11.81 6.70
C PRO A 187 11.82 10.51 7.24
N ASP A 188 13.12 10.38 7.11
CA ASP A 188 13.90 9.34 7.80
C ASP A 188 13.68 9.50 9.31
N SER A 189 13.03 8.54 9.94
CA SER A 189 12.91 8.52 11.40
C SER A 189 14.24 8.08 12.00
N ARG A 190 15.00 9.05 12.45
CA ARG A 190 16.18 8.81 13.30
C ARG A 190 15.74 8.37 14.68
#